data_f574d02502ecbb63ebf227ab96ed26d5
#
_entry.id   f574d02502ecbb63ebf227ab96ed26d5
#
_cell.length_a   1.000
_cell.length_b   1.000
_cell.length_c   1.000
_cell.angle_alpha   90.00
_cell.angle_beta   90.00
_cell.angle_gamma   90.00
#
_symmetry.space_group_name_H-M   'P 1'
#
loop_
_entity.id
_entity.type
_entity.pdbx_description
1 polymer ?
#
loop_
_entity_poly.entity_id
_entity_poly.type
_entity_poly.pdbx_seq_one_letter_code
_entity_poly.pdbx_strand_id
1 'polypeptide(L)'
;MGWIKWLWPGMNLKRWLFLFTIGAVFSAIGIALVFNYQFIGFIEELLFKMMYMATGEYYKAISMAGGISILLVGLIVMFYATRQIIHSVMESVLPGENTSLMERIFRQRKLNKGPAITVVGGGTGLSVLLRGMKYITHNCTAVVSTADNGGSSGRLRQELGIIPPGDLRNCLVALADTEPLMEKVMQYRFKGDTPLAGHNLGNLFIAALAEAEGSME
;
A
#
# COMPACT_ATOMS: atom_id res chain seq x y z
N MET A 1 -5.24 19.33 -7.74
CA MET A 1 -5.26 18.55 -9.00
C MET A 1 -5.13 17.01 -8.80
N GLY A 2 -5.66 16.46 -7.70
CA GLY A 2 -5.52 15.03 -7.34
C GLY A 2 -6.67 14.11 -7.77
N TRP A 3 -7.81 14.62 -8.19
CA TRP A 3 -9.03 13.83 -8.42
C TRP A 3 -9.00 12.94 -9.67
N ILE A 4 -8.34 13.38 -10.73
CA ILE A 4 -8.28 12.68 -12.03
C ILE A 4 -7.41 11.41 -11.95
N LYS A 5 -6.46 11.35 -11.01
CA LYS A 5 -5.58 10.19 -10.82
C LYS A 5 -6.33 8.92 -10.35
N TRP A 6 -7.52 9.06 -9.76
CA TRP A 6 -8.39 7.91 -9.39
C TRP A 6 -8.96 7.18 -10.60
N LEU A 7 -8.99 7.85 -11.74
CA LEU A 7 -9.52 7.33 -13.00
C LEU A 7 -8.46 6.66 -13.88
N TRP A 8 -7.17 6.63 -13.49
CA TRP A 8 -6.10 6.08 -14.31
C TRP A 8 -6.14 4.55 -14.41
N PRO A 9 -5.74 3.97 -15.57
CA PRO A 9 -5.69 2.53 -15.76
C PRO A 9 -4.62 1.91 -14.85
N GLY A 10 -4.98 0.88 -14.11
CA GLY A 10 -4.08 0.15 -13.20
C GLY A 10 -4.54 0.03 -11.75
N MET A 11 -5.50 0.84 -11.31
CA MET A 11 -5.95 0.84 -9.91
C MET A 11 -7.03 -0.19 -9.56
N ASN A 12 -7.53 -1.00 -10.48
CA ASN A 12 -8.64 -1.97 -10.29
C ASN A 12 -9.85 -1.45 -9.46
N LEU A 13 -9.77 -0.21 -8.94
CA LEU A 13 -10.77 0.42 -8.10
C LEU A 13 -12.06 0.68 -8.86
N LYS A 14 -11.95 0.94 -10.18
CA LYS A 14 -13.11 1.16 -11.06
C LYS A 14 -14.06 -0.03 -11.09
N ARG A 15 -13.52 -1.26 -11.12
CA ARG A 15 -14.33 -2.48 -11.14
C ARG A 15 -15.13 -2.65 -9.86
N TRP A 16 -14.53 -2.37 -8.72
CA TRP A 16 -15.18 -2.47 -7.42
C TRP A 16 -16.18 -1.35 -7.18
N LEU A 17 -15.87 -0.11 -7.60
CA LEU A 17 -16.82 1.01 -7.57
C LEU A 17 -18.01 0.74 -8.48
N PHE A 18 -17.79 0.22 -9.68
CA PHE A 18 -18.87 -0.17 -10.59
C PHE A 18 -19.74 -1.28 -10.00
N LEU A 19 -19.12 -2.31 -9.42
CA LEU A 19 -19.84 -3.41 -8.75
C LEU A 19 -20.65 -2.90 -7.55
N PHE A 20 -20.09 -1.97 -6.77
CA PHE A 20 -20.79 -1.32 -5.66
C PHE A 20 -21.99 -0.51 -6.15
N THR A 21 -21.84 0.24 -7.23
CA THR A 21 -22.96 1.00 -7.82
C THR A 21 -24.07 0.08 -8.31
N ILE A 22 -23.71 -1.02 -8.97
CA ILE A 22 -24.68 -2.05 -9.38
C ILE A 22 -25.40 -2.62 -8.15
N GLY A 23 -24.68 -3.00 -7.10
CA GLY A 23 -25.26 -3.51 -5.87
C GLY A 23 -26.21 -2.51 -5.20
N ALA A 24 -25.85 -1.23 -5.15
CA ALA A 24 -26.69 -0.17 -4.62
C ALA A 24 -28.01 -0.01 -5.42
N VAL A 25 -27.92 -0.08 -6.76
CA VAL A 25 -29.10 -0.03 -7.64
C VAL A 25 -29.99 -1.25 -7.44
N PHE A 26 -29.44 -2.47 -7.39
CA PHE A 26 -30.23 -3.68 -7.11
C PHE A 26 -30.85 -3.65 -5.72
N SER A 27 -30.16 -3.15 -4.71
CA SER A 27 -30.70 -2.98 -3.37
C SER A 27 -31.86 -1.98 -3.34
N ALA A 28 -31.73 -0.85 -4.05
CA ALA A 28 -32.78 0.15 -4.16
C ALA A 28 -34.04 -0.42 -4.88
N ILE A 29 -33.84 -1.16 -5.96
CA ILE A 29 -34.92 -1.85 -6.67
C ILE A 29 -35.59 -2.91 -5.77
N GLY A 30 -34.78 -3.71 -5.05
CA GLY A 30 -35.28 -4.72 -4.11
C GLY A 30 -36.14 -4.10 -3.00
N ILE A 31 -35.68 -3.01 -2.39
CA ILE A 31 -36.44 -2.26 -1.39
C ILE A 31 -37.74 -1.71 -1.98
N ALA A 32 -37.70 -1.12 -3.18
CA ALA A 32 -38.87 -0.61 -3.86
C ALA A 32 -39.92 -1.72 -4.12
N LEU A 33 -39.47 -2.92 -4.50
CA LEU A 33 -40.36 -4.07 -4.74
C LEU A 33 -40.95 -4.60 -3.43
N VAL A 34 -40.18 -4.70 -2.35
CA VAL A 34 -40.64 -5.17 -1.03
C VAL A 34 -41.75 -4.26 -0.48
N PHE A 35 -41.58 -2.95 -0.62
CA PHE A 35 -42.57 -1.97 -0.17
C PHE A 35 -43.69 -1.71 -1.19
N ASN A 36 -43.78 -2.52 -2.24
CA ASN A 36 -44.81 -2.48 -3.29
C ASN A 36 -45.08 -1.07 -3.85
N TYR A 37 -43.98 -0.30 -4.04
CA TYR A 37 -44.01 1.10 -4.53
C TYR A 37 -44.77 2.11 -3.69
N GLN A 38 -45.46 1.69 -2.62
CA GLN A 38 -46.25 2.60 -1.77
C GLN A 38 -45.42 3.70 -1.13
N PHE A 39 -44.18 3.37 -0.74
CA PHE A 39 -43.28 4.35 -0.17
C PHE A 39 -42.84 5.40 -1.20
N ILE A 40 -42.60 4.98 -2.44
CA ILE A 40 -42.25 5.89 -3.52
C ILE A 40 -43.41 6.81 -3.86
N GLY A 41 -44.64 6.26 -3.93
CA GLY A 41 -45.87 7.04 -4.10
C GLY A 41 -46.07 8.09 -3.01
N PHE A 42 -45.81 7.74 -1.76
CA PHE A 42 -45.86 8.69 -0.65
C PHE A 42 -44.87 9.85 -0.79
N ILE A 43 -43.62 9.54 -1.19
CA ILE A 43 -42.58 10.58 -1.44
C ILE A 43 -43.01 11.44 -2.64
N GLU A 44 -43.51 10.83 -3.71
CA GLU A 44 -43.98 11.54 -4.89
C GLU A 44 -45.15 12.49 -4.55
N GLU A 45 -46.13 12.05 -3.75
CA GLU A 45 -47.25 12.87 -3.29
C GLU A 45 -46.78 14.02 -2.39
N LEU A 46 -45.82 13.75 -1.50
CA LEU A 46 -45.23 14.78 -0.64
C LEU A 46 -44.49 15.86 -1.46
N LEU A 47 -43.69 15.46 -2.40
CA LEU A 47 -42.99 16.36 -3.31
C LEU A 47 -43.94 17.15 -4.20
N PHE A 48 -45.01 16.48 -4.71
CA PHE A 48 -46.07 17.11 -5.46
C PHE A 48 -46.75 18.21 -4.66
N LYS A 49 -47.13 17.91 -3.41
CA LYS A 49 -47.80 18.86 -2.51
C LYS A 49 -46.92 20.06 -2.19
N MET A 50 -45.63 19.85 -1.94
CA MET A 50 -44.68 20.91 -1.70
C MET A 50 -44.52 21.82 -2.95
N MET A 51 -44.38 21.23 -4.14
CA MET A 51 -44.26 21.98 -5.39
C MET A 51 -45.53 22.78 -5.72
N TYR A 52 -46.72 22.17 -5.58
CA TYR A 52 -47.99 22.83 -5.83
C TYR A 52 -48.16 24.03 -4.90
N MET A 53 -47.79 23.91 -3.63
CA MET A 53 -47.78 25.04 -2.70
C MET A 53 -46.83 26.18 -3.07
N ALA A 54 -45.73 25.86 -3.74
CA ALA A 54 -44.68 26.84 -4.11
C ALA A 54 -44.95 27.53 -5.46
N THR A 55 -45.51 26.83 -6.44
CA THR A 55 -45.60 27.29 -7.82
C THR A 55 -47.04 27.43 -8.35
N GLY A 56 -48.04 26.84 -7.67
CA GLY A 56 -49.42 26.84 -8.12
C GLY A 56 -49.72 25.94 -9.33
N GLU A 57 -48.73 25.39 -9.98
CA GLU A 57 -48.87 24.54 -11.16
C GLU A 57 -47.95 23.33 -11.12
N TYR A 58 -48.31 22.25 -11.80
CA TYR A 58 -47.53 21.04 -11.92
C TYR A 58 -46.81 20.98 -13.27
N TYR A 59 -45.48 21.12 -13.23
CA TYR A 59 -44.65 20.90 -14.41
C TYR A 59 -43.88 19.60 -14.23
N LYS A 60 -44.13 18.62 -15.09
CA LYS A 60 -43.42 17.33 -15.13
C LYS A 60 -41.89 17.51 -15.22
N ALA A 61 -41.43 18.56 -15.90
CA ALA A 61 -40.01 18.91 -16.01
C ALA A 61 -39.38 19.27 -14.66
N ILE A 62 -40.11 19.95 -13.77
CA ILE A 62 -39.62 20.35 -12.45
C ILE A 62 -39.52 19.13 -11.51
N SER A 63 -40.50 18.22 -11.55
CA SER A 63 -40.45 16.96 -10.80
C SER A 63 -39.25 16.11 -11.22
N MET A 64 -39.02 16.01 -12.54
CA MET A 64 -37.89 15.28 -13.10
C MET A 64 -36.54 15.93 -12.69
N ALA A 65 -36.45 17.24 -12.74
CA ALA A 65 -35.26 17.99 -12.29
C ALA A 65 -35.00 17.79 -10.78
N GLY A 66 -36.05 17.79 -9.96
CA GLY A 66 -36.00 17.49 -8.52
C GLY A 66 -35.47 16.08 -8.25
N GLY A 67 -36.00 15.08 -8.95
CA GLY A 67 -35.54 13.69 -8.84
C GLY A 67 -34.05 13.53 -9.22
N ILE A 68 -33.62 14.16 -10.32
CA ILE A 68 -32.22 14.16 -10.75
C ILE A 68 -31.33 14.84 -9.69
N SER A 69 -31.78 15.96 -9.11
CA SER A 69 -31.02 16.66 -8.08
C SER A 69 -30.84 15.82 -6.83
N ILE A 70 -31.87 15.12 -6.36
CA ILE A 70 -31.80 14.21 -5.19
C ILE A 70 -30.84 13.06 -5.49
N LEU A 71 -30.90 12.49 -6.68
CA LEU A 71 -30.02 11.41 -7.11
C LEU A 71 -28.55 11.87 -7.12
N LEU A 72 -28.27 13.03 -7.69
CA LEU A 72 -26.92 13.60 -7.71
C LEU A 72 -26.38 13.87 -6.30
N VAL A 73 -27.19 14.44 -5.42
CA VAL A 73 -26.82 14.66 -4.02
C VAL A 73 -26.52 13.33 -3.32
N GLY A 74 -27.38 12.32 -3.51
CA GLY A 74 -27.15 10.98 -2.95
C GLY A 74 -25.80 10.36 -3.43
N LEU A 75 -25.50 10.46 -4.71
CA LEU A 75 -24.24 9.98 -5.28
C LEU A 75 -23.02 10.74 -4.71
N ILE A 76 -23.14 12.06 -4.55
CA ILE A 76 -22.07 12.88 -3.96
C ILE A 76 -21.81 12.47 -2.50
N VAL A 77 -22.88 12.32 -1.70
CA VAL A 77 -22.79 11.90 -0.29
C VAL A 77 -22.15 10.52 -0.19
N MET A 78 -22.57 9.57 -1.03
CA MET A 78 -22.02 8.21 -1.06
C MET A 78 -20.54 8.20 -1.44
N PHE A 79 -20.14 9.00 -2.42
CA PHE A 79 -18.74 9.16 -2.81
C PHE A 79 -17.90 9.77 -1.67
N TYR A 80 -18.43 10.82 -1.02
CA TYR A 80 -17.76 11.46 0.11
C TYR A 80 -17.60 10.50 1.30
N ALA A 81 -18.64 9.76 1.66
CA ALA A 81 -18.62 8.79 2.74
C ALA A 81 -17.58 7.67 2.46
N THR A 82 -17.58 7.12 1.24
CA THR A 82 -16.61 6.09 0.85
C THR A 82 -15.17 6.61 0.94
N ARG A 83 -14.94 7.85 0.49
CA ARG A 83 -13.64 8.49 0.60
C ARG A 83 -13.20 8.65 2.05
N GLN A 84 -14.12 9.07 2.92
CA GLN A 84 -13.82 9.31 4.34
C GLN A 84 -13.52 7.99 5.07
N ILE A 85 -14.25 6.92 4.77
CA ILE A 85 -13.99 5.58 5.33
C ILE A 85 -12.59 5.10 4.93
N ILE A 86 -12.25 5.21 3.65
CA ILE A 86 -10.91 4.82 3.16
C ILE A 86 -9.83 5.65 3.87
N HIS A 87 -10.03 6.96 4.01
CA HIS A 87 -9.06 7.83 4.69
C HIS A 87 -8.89 7.45 6.17
N SER A 88 -10.00 7.24 6.89
CA SER A 88 -9.99 6.86 8.31
C SER A 88 -9.29 5.52 8.57
N VAL A 89 -9.58 4.50 7.77
CA VAL A 89 -8.94 3.17 7.90
C VAL A 89 -7.44 3.27 7.68
N MET A 90 -7.01 4.06 6.70
CA MET A 90 -5.60 4.15 6.35
C MET A 90 -4.79 5.01 7.31
N GLU A 91 -5.37 6.06 7.88
CA GLU A 91 -4.73 6.85 8.93
C GLU A 91 -4.46 6.00 10.18
N SER A 92 -5.35 5.04 10.46
CA SER A 92 -5.19 4.08 11.56
C SER A 92 -4.10 3.03 11.30
N VAL A 93 -3.87 2.66 10.05
CA VAL A 93 -2.91 1.59 9.67
C VAL A 93 -1.50 2.14 9.43
N LEU A 94 -1.37 3.41 9.00
CA LEU A 94 -0.09 4.03 8.63
C LEU A 94 0.04 5.45 9.20
N PRO A 95 0.20 5.62 10.52
CA PRO A 95 0.41 6.92 11.12
C PRO A 95 1.77 7.51 10.73
N GLY A 96 1.81 8.76 10.34
CA GLY A 96 3.05 9.56 10.36
C GLY A 96 3.72 9.93 9.03
N GLU A 97 3.15 9.69 7.88
CA GLU A 97 3.74 10.17 6.63
C GLU A 97 2.81 11.12 5.85
N ASN A 98 3.35 12.28 5.49
CA ASN A 98 2.66 13.36 4.74
C ASN A 98 2.39 13.06 3.25
N THR A 99 2.70 11.87 2.76
CA THR A 99 2.47 11.47 1.36
C THR A 99 1.01 11.06 1.16
N SER A 100 0.37 11.58 0.12
CA SER A 100 -1.00 11.20 -0.18
C SER A 100 -1.11 9.69 -0.39
N LEU A 101 -2.11 9.08 0.22
CA LEU A 101 -2.43 7.66 0.12
C LEU A 101 -2.38 7.13 -1.30
N MET A 102 -2.92 7.91 -2.23
CA MET A 102 -2.95 7.60 -3.64
C MET A 102 -1.56 7.46 -4.25
N GLU A 103 -0.67 8.33 -3.85
CA GLU A 103 0.70 8.35 -4.34
C GLU A 103 1.48 7.10 -3.88
N ARG A 104 1.24 6.66 -2.64
CA ARG A 104 1.79 5.41 -2.08
C ARG A 104 1.26 4.18 -2.80
N ILE A 105 -0.06 4.05 -2.93
CA ILE A 105 -0.69 2.92 -3.64
C ILE A 105 -0.23 2.88 -5.11
N PHE A 106 -0.16 4.03 -5.76
CA PHE A 106 0.30 4.11 -7.14
C PHE A 106 1.76 3.70 -7.27
N ARG A 107 2.64 4.21 -6.38
CA ARG A 107 4.06 3.88 -6.32
C ARG A 107 4.26 2.39 -6.07
N GLN A 108 3.58 1.82 -5.06
CA GLN A 108 3.71 0.41 -4.72
C GLN A 108 3.21 -0.50 -5.85
N ARG A 109 2.09 -0.17 -6.49
CA ARG A 109 1.60 -0.91 -7.66
C ARG A 109 2.52 -0.79 -8.88
N LYS A 110 3.10 0.38 -9.08
CA LYS A 110 4.08 0.60 -10.14
C LYS A 110 5.32 -0.27 -9.92
N LEU A 111 5.86 -0.29 -8.70
CA LEU A 111 7.02 -1.10 -8.33
C LEU A 111 6.73 -2.61 -8.41
N ASN A 112 5.55 -3.06 -7.97
CA ASN A 112 5.14 -4.47 -8.06
C ASN A 112 4.93 -4.96 -9.50
N LYS A 113 4.65 -4.04 -10.44
CA LYS A 113 4.53 -4.33 -11.88
C LYS A 113 5.82 -4.02 -12.65
N GLY A 114 6.87 -3.63 -11.94
CA GLY A 114 8.16 -3.38 -12.53
C GLY A 114 8.77 -4.64 -13.17
N PRO A 115 9.77 -4.50 -14.02
CA PRO A 115 10.44 -5.63 -14.65
C PRO A 115 11.08 -6.54 -13.61
N ALA A 116 11.08 -7.85 -13.89
CA ALA A 116 11.84 -8.81 -13.09
C ALA A 116 13.32 -8.67 -13.45
N ILE A 117 14.14 -8.34 -12.45
CA ILE A 117 15.57 -8.09 -12.63
C ILE A 117 16.35 -8.97 -11.67
N THR A 118 17.27 -9.75 -12.21
CA THR A 118 18.24 -10.50 -11.41
C THR A 118 19.60 -9.82 -11.48
N VAL A 119 20.17 -9.52 -10.33
CA VAL A 119 21.50 -8.91 -10.21
C VAL A 119 22.45 -9.83 -9.45
N VAL A 120 23.70 -9.95 -9.92
CA VAL A 120 24.71 -10.83 -9.36
C VAL A 120 25.94 -10.01 -8.97
N GLY A 121 26.45 -10.19 -7.75
CA GLY A 121 27.65 -9.46 -7.33
C GLY A 121 28.03 -9.65 -5.87
N GLY A 122 29.09 -8.96 -5.44
CA GLY A 122 29.50 -8.88 -4.04
C GLY A 122 28.80 -7.73 -3.29
N GLY A 123 29.00 -7.68 -1.97
CA GLY A 123 28.25 -6.79 -1.07
C GLY A 123 28.33 -5.30 -1.40
N THR A 124 29.51 -4.78 -1.70
CA THR A 124 29.69 -3.33 -1.88
C THR A 124 29.08 -2.83 -3.20
N GLY A 125 29.46 -3.41 -4.34
CA GLY A 125 28.95 -2.98 -5.64
C GLY A 125 27.45 -3.29 -5.80
N LEU A 126 27.04 -4.48 -5.39
CA LEU A 126 25.65 -4.93 -5.46
C LEU A 126 24.75 -4.07 -4.59
N SER A 127 25.14 -3.73 -3.35
CA SER A 127 24.34 -2.88 -2.46
C SER A 127 24.10 -1.48 -3.04
N VAL A 128 25.09 -0.88 -3.71
CA VAL A 128 24.91 0.41 -4.39
C VAL A 128 23.88 0.30 -5.52
N LEU A 129 23.92 -0.76 -6.31
CA LEU A 129 22.96 -1.01 -7.37
C LEU A 129 21.55 -1.23 -6.79
N LEU A 130 21.41 -2.03 -5.75
CA LEU A 130 20.13 -2.33 -5.10
C LEU A 130 19.45 -1.10 -4.51
N ARG A 131 20.21 -0.13 -3.98
CA ARG A 131 19.69 1.17 -3.53
C ARG A 131 18.94 1.92 -4.62
N GLY A 132 19.43 1.87 -5.86
CA GLY A 132 18.74 2.46 -7.00
C GLY A 132 17.55 1.63 -7.46
N MET A 133 17.71 0.31 -7.49
CA MET A 133 16.72 -0.61 -8.03
C MET A 133 15.44 -0.70 -7.22
N LYS A 134 15.48 -0.56 -5.90
CA LYS A 134 14.28 -0.54 -5.04
C LYS A 134 13.26 0.55 -5.41
N TYR A 135 13.69 1.60 -6.15
CA TYR A 135 12.80 2.64 -6.67
C TYR A 135 12.26 2.37 -8.08
N ILE A 136 12.75 1.32 -8.73
CA ILE A 136 12.37 0.93 -10.11
C ILE A 136 11.42 -0.26 -10.09
N THR A 137 11.73 -1.29 -9.29
CA THR A 137 10.97 -2.54 -9.22
C THR A 137 11.11 -3.21 -7.85
N HIS A 138 10.03 -3.87 -7.42
CA HIS A 138 10.06 -4.82 -6.31
C HIS A 138 10.37 -6.26 -6.76
N ASN A 139 10.32 -6.53 -8.08
CA ASN A 139 10.63 -7.84 -8.65
C ASN A 139 12.15 -7.98 -8.87
N CYS A 140 12.92 -7.78 -7.80
CA CYS A 140 14.37 -7.82 -7.84
C CYS A 140 14.89 -9.06 -7.10
N THR A 141 15.74 -9.84 -7.76
CA THR A 141 16.46 -10.97 -7.16
C THR A 141 17.94 -10.64 -7.11
N ALA A 142 18.52 -10.65 -5.92
CA ALA A 142 19.96 -10.43 -5.73
C ALA A 142 20.67 -11.78 -5.47
N VAL A 143 21.62 -12.13 -6.32
CA VAL A 143 22.52 -13.27 -6.11
C VAL A 143 23.80 -12.72 -5.50
N VAL A 144 23.99 -12.94 -4.21
CA VAL A 144 25.06 -12.35 -3.43
C VAL A 144 26.26 -13.30 -3.34
N SER A 145 27.43 -12.82 -3.67
CA SER A 145 28.69 -13.57 -3.50
C SER A 145 28.97 -13.84 -2.02
N THR A 146 29.47 -15.03 -1.72
CA THR A 146 29.86 -15.48 -0.37
C THR A 146 31.37 -15.44 -0.15
N ALA A 147 32.09 -14.58 -0.87
CA ALA A 147 33.55 -14.53 -0.85
C ALA A 147 34.14 -13.64 0.26
N ASP A 148 33.32 -12.94 1.07
CA ASP A 148 33.80 -12.07 2.14
C ASP A 148 34.39 -12.87 3.30
N ASN A 149 35.72 -12.90 3.36
CA ASN A 149 36.48 -13.53 4.45
C ASN A 149 37.05 -12.51 5.45
N GLY A 150 36.63 -11.25 5.40
CA GLY A 150 37.16 -10.18 6.23
C GLY A 150 36.53 -10.03 7.60
N GLY A 151 37.30 -9.60 8.58
CA GLY A 151 36.84 -9.13 9.89
C GLY A 151 35.83 -10.01 10.59
N SER A 152 34.65 -9.47 10.88
CA SER A 152 33.55 -10.16 11.60
C SER A 152 32.98 -11.33 10.78
N SER A 153 32.84 -11.18 9.46
CA SER A 153 32.31 -12.23 8.58
C SER A 153 33.19 -13.45 8.53
N GLY A 154 34.50 -13.23 8.37
CA GLY A 154 35.50 -14.31 8.34
C GLY A 154 35.59 -15.09 9.65
N ARG A 155 35.50 -14.39 10.79
CA ARG A 155 35.47 -15.04 12.13
C ARG A 155 34.25 -15.92 12.29
N LEU A 156 33.06 -15.41 12.01
CA LEU A 156 31.82 -16.18 12.11
C LEU A 156 31.81 -17.39 11.18
N ARG A 157 32.38 -17.27 9.97
CA ARG A 157 32.56 -18.40 9.07
C ARG A 157 33.46 -19.48 9.67
N GLN A 158 34.56 -19.09 10.31
CA GLN A 158 35.51 -20.04 10.89
C GLN A 158 34.96 -20.68 12.18
N GLU A 159 34.29 -19.93 13.03
CA GLU A 159 33.79 -20.38 14.32
C GLU A 159 32.49 -21.17 14.21
N LEU A 160 31.56 -20.74 13.36
CA LEU A 160 30.22 -21.33 13.25
C LEU A 160 30.02 -22.16 11.96
N GLY A 161 30.97 -22.16 11.02
CA GLY A 161 30.85 -22.88 9.76
C GLY A 161 29.77 -22.32 8.81
N ILE A 162 29.29 -21.11 9.05
CA ILE A 162 28.22 -20.49 8.25
C ILE A 162 28.78 -19.75 7.01
N ILE A 163 27.89 -19.44 6.08
CA ILE A 163 28.19 -18.54 4.97
C ILE A 163 28.50 -17.14 5.52
N PRO A 164 29.57 -16.46 5.05
CA PRO A 164 29.95 -15.15 5.56
C PRO A 164 28.83 -14.11 5.33
N PRO A 165 28.27 -13.51 6.40
CA PRO A 165 27.05 -12.71 6.30
C PRO A 165 27.26 -11.26 5.84
N GLY A 166 28.49 -10.79 5.69
CA GLY A 166 28.80 -9.38 5.46
C GLY A 166 28.19 -8.79 4.20
N ASP A 167 28.34 -9.49 3.09
CA ASP A 167 27.82 -9.08 1.79
C ASP A 167 26.29 -9.13 1.76
N LEU A 168 25.70 -10.20 2.30
CA LEU A 168 24.25 -10.33 2.46
C LEU A 168 23.67 -9.19 3.31
N ARG A 169 24.30 -8.90 4.45
CA ARG A 169 23.91 -7.77 5.31
C ARG A 169 23.88 -6.44 4.55
N ASN A 170 24.93 -6.14 3.77
CA ASN A 170 25.01 -4.90 2.98
C ASN A 170 23.87 -4.80 1.96
N CYS A 171 23.49 -5.90 1.32
CA CYS A 171 22.36 -5.97 0.40
C CYS A 171 21.01 -5.79 1.12
N LEU A 172 20.82 -6.42 2.26
CA LEU A 172 19.59 -6.26 3.08
C LEU A 172 19.42 -4.82 3.54
N VAL A 173 20.48 -4.17 4.02
CA VAL A 173 20.44 -2.75 4.41
C VAL A 173 20.06 -1.86 3.22
N ALA A 174 20.63 -2.12 2.05
CA ALA A 174 20.36 -1.34 0.85
C ALA A 174 18.91 -1.43 0.37
N LEU A 175 18.25 -2.58 0.59
CA LEU A 175 16.86 -2.81 0.23
C LEU A 175 15.86 -2.32 1.29
N ALA A 176 16.31 -2.00 2.51
CA ALA A 176 15.44 -1.55 3.57
C ALA A 176 14.77 -0.21 3.23
N ASP A 177 13.49 -0.05 3.61
CA ASP A 177 12.74 1.20 3.44
C ASP A 177 13.29 2.31 4.35
N THR A 178 13.64 1.96 5.58
CA THR A 178 14.27 2.84 6.57
C THR A 178 15.79 2.65 6.58
N GLU A 179 16.42 2.83 5.43
CA GLU A 179 17.85 2.58 5.22
C GLU A 179 18.77 3.25 6.26
N PRO A 180 18.61 4.55 6.61
CA PRO A 180 19.53 5.20 7.55
C PRO A 180 19.49 4.57 8.96
N LEU A 181 18.32 4.16 9.44
CA LEU A 181 18.19 3.49 10.74
C LEU A 181 18.74 2.06 10.65
N MET A 182 18.40 1.34 9.59
CA MET A 182 18.87 -0.02 9.36
C MET A 182 20.39 -0.06 9.20
N GLU A 183 20.98 0.89 8.49
CA GLU A 183 22.42 1.04 8.35
C GLU A 183 23.08 1.26 9.72
N LYS A 184 22.56 2.19 10.53
CA LYS A 184 23.09 2.48 11.85
C LYS A 184 23.09 1.26 12.78
N VAL A 185 22.00 0.49 12.77
CA VAL A 185 21.82 -0.69 13.63
C VAL A 185 22.66 -1.86 13.10
N MET A 186 22.51 -2.19 11.83
CA MET A 186 23.14 -3.36 11.22
C MET A 186 24.66 -3.21 11.04
N GLN A 187 25.15 -1.97 10.91
CA GLN A 187 26.59 -1.71 10.83
C GLN A 187 27.22 -1.38 12.19
N TYR A 188 26.43 -1.40 13.28
CA TYR A 188 26.99 -1.19 14.60
C TYR A 188 28.07 -2.24 14.89
N ARG A 189 29.27 -1.76 15.29
CA ARG A 189 30.40 -2.62 15.63
C ARG A 189 30.66 -2.55 17.12
N PHE A 190 30.69 -3.70 17.75
CA PHE A 190 31.01 -3.81 19.18
C PHE A 190 32.44 -3.39 19.44
N LYS A 191 32.63 -2.56 20.48
CA LYS A 191 33.92 -2.03 20.93
C LYS A 191 34.23 -2.59 22.34
N GLY A 192 35.49 -2.41 22.76
CA GLY A 192 35.91 -2.82 24.08
C GLY A 192 36.66 -4.16 24.10
N ASP A 193 36.93 -4.67 25.28
CA ASP A 193 37.63 -5.94 25.49
C ASP A 193 36.62 -7.02 25.90
N THR A 194 35.82 -7.44 24.94
CA THR A 194 34.76 -8.44 25.13
C THR A 194 34.82 -9.46 23.98
N PRO A 195 34.29 -10.67 24.13
CA PRO A 195 34.22 -11.66 23.07
C PRO A 195 33.53 -11.14 21.81
N LEU A 196 32.62 -10.16 21.94
CA LEU A 196 31.91 -9.53 20.83
C LEU A 196 32.73 -8.43 20.13
N ALA A 197 33.87 -8.02 20.68
CA ALA A 197 34.67 -6.92 20.14
C ALA A 197 35.04 -7.14 18.66
N GLY A 198 34.78 -6.12 17.84
CA GLY A 198 35.02 -6.16 16.41
C GLY A 198 33.95 -6.88 15.58
N HIS A 199 32.98 -7.55 16.19
CA HIS A 199 31.84 -8.07 15.47
C HIS A 199 30.83 -6.95 15.09
N ASN A 200 30.17 -7.15 13.98
CA ASN A 200 29.06 -6.33 13.54
C ASN A 200 27.75 -6.91 14.08
N LEU A 201 26.86 -6.06 14.59
CA LEU A 201 25.55 -6.51 15.09
C LEU A 201 24.76 -7.22 14.00
N GLY A 202 24.72 -6.68 12.79
CA GLY A 202 24.00 -7.30 11.69
C GLY A 202 24.56 -8.66 11.27
N ASN A 203 25.89 -8.86 11.34
CA ASN A 203 26.48 -10.16 11.08
C ASN A 203 26.10 -11.19 12.16
N LEU A 204 26.08 -10.79 13.44
CA LEU A 204 25.63 -11.65 14.52
C LEU A 204 24.13 -11.98 14.42
N PHE A 205 23.33 -10.99 14.03
CA PHE A 205 21.89 -11.18 13.82
C PHE A 205 21.61 -12.21 12.73
N ILE A 206 22.28 -12.10 11.57
CA ILE A 206 22.13 -13.05 10.46
C ILE A 206 22.63 -14.45 10.89
N ALA A 207 23.75 -14.52 11.59
CA ALA A 207 24.27 -15.79 12.11
C ALA A 207 23.27 -16.48 13.07
N ALA A 208 22.70 -15.72 14.00
CA ALA A 208 21.69 -16.22 14.92
C ALA A 208 20.42 -16.71 14.20
N LEU A 209 19.97 -16.00 13.17
CA LEU A 209 18.83 -16.46 12.36
C LEU A 209 19.15 -17.75 11.62
N ALA A 210 20.34 -17.88 11.03
CA ALA A 210 20.76 -19.09 10.34
C ALA A 210 20.82 -20.30 11.28
N GLU A 211 21.29 -20.09 12.50
CA GLU A 211 21.34 -21.15 13.53
C GLU A 211 19.92 -21.55 13.98
N ALA A 212 19.02 -20.57 14.19
CA ALA A 212 17.66 -20.82 14.64
C ALA A 212 16.83 -21.58 13.59
N GLU A 213 17.01 -21.27 12.29
CA GLU A 213 16.32 -21.94 11.18
C GLU A 213 17.03 -23.21 10.72
N GLY A 214 18.27 -23.46 11.17
CA GLY A 214 19.09 -24.62 10.77
C GLY A 214 19.66 -24.52 9.35
N SER A 215 19.46 -23.41 8.66
CA SER A 215 19.99 -23.14 7.31
C SER A 215 20.09 -21.63 7.06
N MET A 216 20.96 -21.23 6.13
CA MET A 216 20.98 -19.88 5.55
C MET A 216 20.25 -19.83 4.19
N GLU A 217 19.65 -20.93 3.75
CA GLU A 217 18.87 -21.03 2.52
C GLU A 217 17.40 -20.68 2.70
#